data_8bef0007f463819d5aadd26faae5f722
#
_entry.id   8bef0007f463819d5aadd26faae5f722
#
_cell.length_a   1.000
_cell.length_b   1.000
_cell.length_c   1.000
_cell.angle_alpha   90.00
_cell.angle_beta   90.00
_cell.angle_gamma   90.00
#
_symmetry.space_group_name_H-M   'P 1'
#
loop_
_entity.id
_entity.type
_entity.pdbx_description
1 polymer ?
#
loop_
_entity_poly.entity_id
_entity_poly.type
_entity_poly.pdbx_seq_one_letter_code
_entity_poly.pdbx_strand_id
1 'polypeptide(L)'
;MTDEQFNLYVNTRREYRRVCSDIEGIKSERCTLDNVWREGSMPPILKWWQKLLIALRLKKRPLTSISGERLQQIEDRLKYLDAVYERADSIRVGLASKLNDYRPTLMELRLVDFSDALERQQVQIEAQGRLIKALMK
;
A
#
# COMPACT_ATOMS: atom_id res chain seq x y z
N MET A 1 -15.07 27.02 16.67
CA MET A 1 -13.69 26.76 16.17
C MET A 1 -13.17 28.01 15.48
N THR A 2 -11.96 28.44 15.80
CA THR A 2 -11.33 29.57 15.11
C THR A 2 -10.87 29.14 13.70
N ASP A 3 -10.62 30.12 12.82
CA ASP A 3 -10.15 29.81 11.45
C ASP A 3 -8.82 29.05 11.44
N GLU A 4 -7.92 29.38 12.37
CA GLU A 4 -6.65 28.68 12.53
C GLU A 4 -6.86 27.23 12.97
N GLN A 5 -7.74 27.00 13.93
CA GLN A 5 -8.09 25.65 14.39
C GLN A 5 -8.74 24.85 13.28
N PHE A 6 -9.60 25.45 12.51
CA PHE A 6 -10.24 24.82 11.35
C PHE A 6 -9.20 24.41 10.29
N ASN A 7 -8.26 25.29 9.96
CA ASN A 7 -7.20 24.99 9.02
C ASN A 7 -6.28 23.87 9.53
N LEU A 8 -5.95 23.87 10.81
CA LEU A 8 -5.19 22.78 11.44
C LEU A 8 -5.94 21.45 11.36
N TYR A 9 -7.24 21.49 11.62
CA TYR A 9 -8.09 20.30 11.51
C TYR A 9 -8.09 19.74 10.07
N VAL A 10 -8.31 20.59 9.08
CA VAL A 10 -8.31 20.19 7.66
C VAL A 10 -6.96 19.59 7.26
N ASN A 11 -5.86 20.21 7.65
CA ASN A 11 -4.51 19.72 7.35
C ASN A 11 -4.23 18.38 8.03
N THR A 12 -4.60 18.23 9.30
CA THR A 12 -4.46 16.98 10.04
C THR A 12 -5.27 15.86 9.40
N ARG A 13 -6.48 16.16 8.95
CA ARG A 13 -7.34 15.19 8.25
C ARG A 13 -6.75 14.76 6.92
N ARG A 14 -6.13 15.68 6.18
CA ARG A 14 -5.43 15.34 4.93
C ARG A 14 -4.23 14.43 5.17
N GLU A 15 -3.43 14.73 6.18
CA GLU A 15 -2.30 13.88 6.58
C GLU A 15 -2.77 12.49 7.00
N TYR A 16 -3.82 12.41 7.79
CA TYR A 16 -4.43 11.14 8.20
C TYR A 16 -4.84 10.29 6.99
N ARG A 17 -5.50 10.90 6.01
CA ARG A 17 -5.90 10.20 4.78
C ARG A 17 -4.71 9.72 3.98
N ARG A 18 -3.65 10.52 3.89
CA ARG A 18 -2.41 10.12 3.22
C ARG A 18 -1.81 8.90 3.88
N VAL A 19 -1.69 8.92 5.19
CA VAL A 19 -1.13 7.81 5.96
C VAL A 19 -1.97 6.56 5.79
N CYS A 20 -3.30 6.69 5.83
CA CYS A 20 -4.21 5.55 5.58
C CYS A 20 -4.02 4.96 4.17
N SER A 21 -3.87 5.82 3.15
CA SER A 21 -3.61 5.38 1.77
C SER A 21 -2.27 4.67 1.67
N ASP A 22 -1.22 5.19 2.30
CA ASP A 22 0.10 4.57 2.34
C ASP A 22 0.05 3.20 3.02
N ILE A 23 -0.68 3.08 4.13
CA ILE A 23 -0.88 1.81 4.84
C ILE A 23 -1.59 0.79 3.94
N GLU A 24 -2.61 1.18 3.20
CA GLU A 24 -3.30 0.29 2.26
C GLU A 24 -2.36 -0.18 1.15
N GLY A 25 -1.51 0.70 0.62
CA GLY A 25 -0.48 0.35 -0.35
C GLY A 25 0.51 -0.67 0.20
N ILE A 26 0.98 -0.47 1.43
CA ILE A 26 1.88 -1.40 2.13
C ILE A 26 1.23 -2.76 2.33
N LYS A 27 -0.01 -2.79 2.78
CA LYS A 27 -0.77 -4.05 2.96
C LYS A 27 -0.94 -4.81 1.65
N SER A 28 -1.26 -4.10 0.58
CA SER A 28 -1.43 -4.68 -0.75
C SER A 28 -0.12 -5.31 -1.27
N GLU A 29 0.99 -4.57 -1.19
CA GLU A 29 2.31 -5.06 -1.57
C GLU A 29 2.72 -6.27 -0.74
N ARG A 30 2.51 -6.21 0.58
CA ARG A 30 2.80 -7.31 1.48
C ARG A 30 2.00 -8.55 1.14
N CYS A 31 0.71 -8.42 0.88
CA CYS A 31 -0.15 -9.53 0.48
C CYS A 31 0.34 -10.18 -0.81
N THR A 32 0.69 -9.39 -1.80
CA THR A 32 1.24 -9.87 -3.07
C THR A 32 2.55 -10.64 -2.87
N LEU A 33 3.48 -10.08 -2.10
CA LEU A 33 4.76 -10.71 -1.81
C LEU A 33 4.60 -11.99 -0.97
N ASP A 34 3.70 -12.00 0.00
CA ASP A 34 3.40 -13.18 0.81
C ASP A 34 2.86 -14.32 -0.05
N ASN A 35 1.98 -14.03 -1.00
CA ASN A 35 1.46 -15.01 -1.94
C ASN A 35 2.57 -15.56 -2.85
N VAL A 36 3.43 -14.69 -3.39
CA VAL A 36 4.58 -15.10 -4.20
C VAL A 36 5.53 -15.97 -3.38
N TRP A 37 5.80 -15.62 -2.13
CA TRP A 37 6.64 -16.42 -1.24
C TRP A 37 6.05 -17.80 -0.98
N ARG A 38 4.75 -17.87 -0.68
CA ARG A 38 4.06 -19.15 -0.44
C ARG A 38 4.10 -20.06 -1.66
N GLU A 39 3.78 -19.51 -2.84
CA GLU A 39 3.84 -20.27 -4.09
C GLU A 39 5.27 -20.67 -4.43
N GLY A 40 6.22 -19.77 -4.23
CA GLY A 40 7.62 -19.98 -4.52
C GLY A 40 8.31 -20.94 -3.56
N SER A 41 7.87 -21.03 -2.30
CA SER A 41 8.44 -21.95 -1.30
C SER A 41 7.91 -23.37 -1.44
N MET A 42 6.83 -23.59 -2.18
CA MET A 42 6.30 -24.91 -2.44
C MET A 42 7.16 -25.64 -3.47
N PRO A 43 7.24 -26.99 -3.38
CA PRO A 43 7.91 -27.76 -4.42
C PRO A 43 7.23 -27.53 -5.77
N PRO A 44 7.99 -27.35 -6.86
CA PRO A 44 7.40 -27.17 -8.18
C PRO A 44 6.64 -28.40 -8.64
N ILE A 45 5.57 -28.18 -9.40
CA ILE A 45 4.85 -29.27 -10.06
C ILE A 45 5.75 -29.80 -11.18
N LEU A 46 6.17 -31.04 -11.03
CA LEU A 46 7.08 -31.69 -11.96
C LEU A 46 6.29 -32.42 -13.06
N LYS A 47 6.77 -32.32 -14.29
CA LYS A 47 6.28 -33.16 -15.39
C LYS A 47 6.69 -34.62 -15.15
N TRP A 48 5.95 -35.55 -15.72
CA TRP A 48 6.19 -36.98 -15.51
C TRP A 48 7.62 -37.41 -15.87
N TRP A 49 8.20 -36.87 -16.92
CA TRP A 49 9.58 -37.19 -17.30
C TRP A 49 10.62 -36.63 -16.33
N GLN A 50 10.35 -35.49 -15.71
CA GLN A 50 11.19 -34.92 -14.65
C GLN A 50 11.14 -35.81 -13.39
N LYS A 51 9.95 -36.31 -13.02
CA LYS A 51 9.79 -37.26 -11.92
C LYS A 51 10.55 -38.53 -12.19
N LEU A 52 10.53 -39.02 -13.44
CA LEU A 52 11.26 -40.22 -13.87
C LEU A 52 12.77 -40.01 -13.71
N LEU A 53 13.31 -38.87 -14.19
CA LEU A 53 14.74 -38.54 -14.03
C LEU A 53 15.18 -38.47 -12.57
N ILE A 54 14.34 -37.93 -11.71
CA ILE A 54 14.60 -37.84 -10.26
C ILE A 54 14.59 -39.26 -9.64
N ALA A 55 13.61 -40.07 -10.04
CA ALA A 55 13.52 -41.48 -9.56
C ALA A 55 14.75 -42.29 -9.97
N LEU A 56 15.30 -42.06 -11.17
CA LEU A 56 16.53 -42.66 -11.66
C LEU A 56 17.81 -42.04 -11.08
N ARG A 57 17.68 -41.05 -10.20
CA ARG A 57 18.78 -40.28 -9.58
C ARG A 57 19.69 -39.58 -10.59
N LEU A 58 19.17 -39.29 -11.79
CA LEU A 58 19.91 -38.61 -12.84
C LEU A 58 19.84 -37.08 -12.67
N LYS A 59 18.86 -36.57 -11.92
CA LYS A 59 18.66 -35.16 -11.66
C LYS A 59 18.28 -34.92 -10.20
N LYS A 60 18.81 -33.84 -9.61
CA LYS A 60 18.48 -33.46 -8.26
C LYS A 60 17.09 -32.82 -8.20
N ARG A 61 16.27 -33.23 -7.23
CA ARG A 61 14.93 -32.69 -7.04
C ARG A 61 15.00 -31.21 -6.62
N PRO A 62 14.34 -30.29 -7.31
CA PRO A 62 14.25 -28.91 -6.86
C PRO A 62 13.35 -28.85 -5.63
N LEU A 63 13.79 -28.10 -4.60
CA LEU A 63 13.07 -27.95 -3.34
C LEU A 63 11.98 -26.88 -3.42
N THR A 64 12.21 -25.86 -4.24
CA THR A 64 11.32 -24.72 -4.38
C THR A 64 11.16 -24.34 -5.85
N SER A 65 10.04 -23.69 -6.20
CA SER A 65 9.80 -23.19 -7.54
C SER A 65 10.56 -21.89 -7.87
N ILE A 66 11.06 -21.20 -6.84
CA ILE A 66 11.87 -19.97 -6.95
C ILE A 66 13.25 -20.23 -6.33
N SER A 67 14.27 -19.54 -6.83
CA SER A 67 15.62 -19.64 -6.25
C SER A 67 15.64 -19.20 -4.79
N GLY A 68 16.47 -19.81 -3.97
CA GLY A 68 16.60 -19.47 -2.54
C GLY A 68 17.02 -18.01 -2.32
N GLU A 69 17.84 -17.47 -3.24
CA GLU A 69 18.26 -16.07 -3.23
C GLU A 69 17.08 -15.12 -3.40
N ARG A 70 16.16 -15.41 -4.32
CA ARG A 70 14.94 -14.62 -4.52
C ARG A 70 13.98 -14.74 -3.33
N LEU A 71 13.84 -15.91 -2.74
CA LEU A 71 13.05 -16.10 -1.51
C LEU A 71 13.60 -15.24 -0.38
N GLN A 72 14.92 -15.19 -0.22
CA GLN A 72 15.56 -14.34 0.78
C GLN A 72 15.30 -12.86 0.52
N GLN A 73 15.35 -12.42 -0.72
CA GLN A 73 15.00 -11.04 -1.10
C GLN A 73 13.56 -10.70 -0.75
N ILE A 74 12.63 -11.62 -1.00
CA ILE A 74 11.21 -11.44 -0.65
C ILE A 74 11.04 -11.37 0.86
N GLU A 75 11.68 -12.25 1.63
CA GLU A 75 11.65 -12.22 3.10
C GLU A 75 12.19 -10.89 3.66
N ASP A 76 13.30 -10.41 3.13
CA ASP A 76 13.90 -9.14 3.53
C ASP A 76 12.97 -7.96 3.22
N ARG A 77 12.31 -7.99 2.06
CA ARG A 77 11.31 -6.98 1.70
C ARG A 77 10.09 -7.02 2.62
N LEU A 78 9.61 -8.21 2.97
CA LEU A 78 8.50 -8.38 3.92
C LEU A 78 8.84 -7.80 5.30
N LYS A 79 10.05 -8.04 5.80
CA LYS A 79 10.52 -7.46 7.07
C LYS A 79 10.58 -5.94 6.99
N TYR A 80 11.07 -5.40 5.88
CA TYR A 80 11.09 -3.96 5.64
C TYR A 80 9.69 -3.36 5.64
N LEU A 81 8.75 -3.99 4.94
CA LEU A 81 7.35 -3.55 4.90
C LEU A 81 6.68 -3.60 6.28
N ASP A 82 6.98 -4.61 7.08
CA ASP A 82 6.49 -4.70 8.46
C ASP A 82 6.98 -3.52 9.32
N ALA A 83 8.25 -3.17 9.21
CA ALA A 83 8.82 -2.03 9.93
C ALA A 83 8.19 -0.70 9.48
N VAL A 84 8.01 -0.52 8.18
CA VAL A 84 7.37 0.68 7.62
C VAL A 84 5.90 0.75 8.04
N TYR A 85 5.20 -0.39 8.04
CA TYR A 85 3.81 -0.48 8.49
C TYR A 85 3.67 -0.05 9.96
N GLU A 86 4.53 -0.54 10.84
CA GLU A 86 4.49 -0.18 12.26
C GLU A 86 4.68 1.33 12.48
N ARG A 87 5.61 1.94 11.75
CA ARG A 87 5.83 3.38 11.79
C ARG A 87 4.61 4.16 11.28
N ALA A 88 4.06 3.74 10.15
CA ALA A 88 2.89 4.38 9.56
C ALA A 88 1.66 4.23 10.46
N ASP A 89 1.49 3.07 11.09
CA ASP A 89 0.39 2.83 12.03
C ASP A 89 0.51 3.69 13.28
N SER A 90 1.71 3.87 13.82
CA SER A 90 1.97 4.78 14.94
C SER A 90 1.61 6.23 14.59
N ILE A 91 1.98 6.68 13.40
CA ILE A 91 1.63 8.02 12.91
C ILE A 91 0.12 8.13 12.74
N ARG A 92 -0.54 7.12 12.19
CA ARG A 92 -1.99 7.07 12.03
C ARG A 92 -2.72 7.20 13.36
N VAL A 93 -2.29 6.46 14.38
CA VAL A 93 -2.87 6.51 15.73
C VAL A 93 -2.70 7.89 16.34
N GLY A 94 -1.52 8.49 16.22
CA GLY A 94 -1.25 9.85 16.69
C GLY A 94 -2.14 10.90 16.01
N LEU A 95 -2.32 10.81 14.70
CA LEU A 95 -3.20 11.71 13.95
C LEU A 95 -4.67 11.50 14.29
N ALA A 96 -5.12 10.26 14.47
CA ALA A 96 -6.48 9.96 14.92
C ALA A 96 -6.77 10.55 16.29
N SER A 97 -5.83 10.46 17.21
CA SER A 97 -5.93 11.09 18.54
C SER A 97 -6.06 12.61 18.44
N LYS A 98 -5.26 13.24 17.60
CA LYS A 98 -5.36 14.69 17.35
C LYS A 98 -6.71 15.07 16.75
N LEU A 99 -7.22 14.29 15.81
CA LEU A 99 -8.53 14.52 15.20
C LEU A 99 -9.66 14.40 16.23
N ASN A 100 -9.57 13.48 17.18
CA ASN A 100 -10.55 13.32 18.24
C ASN A 100 -10.57 14.49 19.22
N ASP A 101 -9.47 15.22 19.37
CA ASP A 101 -9.38 16.41 20.21
C ASP A 101 -10.14 17.61 19.62
N TYR A 102 -10.33 17.61 18.29
CA TYR A 102 -11.16 18.60 17.62
C TYR A 102 -12.64 18.19 17.70
N ARG A 103 -13.50 19.12 18.05
CA ARG A 103 -14.95 18.91 18.11
C ARG A 103 -15.64 19.84 17.11
N PRO A 104 -15.55 19.56 15.81
CA PRO A 104 -16.16 20.40 14.80
C PRO A 104 -17.70 20.34 14.89
N THR A 105 -18.34 21.45 14.59
CA THR A 105 -19.79 21.50 14.43
C THR A 105 -20.20 20.75 13.17
N LEU A 106 -21.49 20.39 13.06
CA LEU A 106 -22.02 19.75 11.87
C LEU A 106 -21.78 20.60 10.60
N MET A 107 -21.89 21.91 10.72
CA MET A 107 -21.67 22.84 9.63
C MET A 107 -20.19 22.86 9.19
N GLU A 108 -19.26 22.83 10.14
CA GLU A 108 -17.83 22.76 9.87
C GLU A 108 -17.47 21.44 9.18
N LEU A 109 -18.05 20.31 9.59
CA LEU A 109 -17.87 19.02 8.92
C LEU A 109 -18.34 19.06 7.47
N ARG A 110 -19.47 19.70 7.20
CA ARG A 110 -19.97 19.89 5.83
C ARG A 110 -19.05 20.72 4.98
N LEU A 111 -18.48 21.78 5.56
CA LEU A 111 -17.48 22.61 4.87
C LEU A 111 -16.21 21.83 4.54
N VAL A 112 -15.75 20.97 5.44
CA VAL A 112 -14.61 20.10 5.19
C VAL A 112 -14.89 19.11 4.05
N ASP A 113 -16.06 18.48 4.05
CA ASP A 113 -16.47 17.56 2.99
C ASP A 113 -16.59 18.26 1.64
N PHE A 114 -17.11 19.47 1.62
CA PHE A 114 -17.19 20.30 0.42
C PHE A 114 -15.79 20.68 -0.10
N SER A 115 -14.87 21.08 0.78
CA SER A 115 -13.48 21.39 0.45
C SER A 115 -12.77 20.18 -0.15
N ASP A 116 -12.98 18.98 0.43
CA ASP A 116 -12.42 17.72 -0.10
C ASP A 116 -12.97 17.40 -1.49
N ALA A 117 -14.26 17.61 -1.72
CA ALA A 117 -14.87 17.41 -3.03
C ALA A 117 -14.31 18.37 -4.09
N LEU A 118 -14.11 19.63 -3.74
CA LEU A 118 -13.48 20.61 -4.64
C LEU A 118 -12.04 20.24 -4.99
N GLU A 119 -11.26 19.78 -4.02
CA GLU A 119 -9.89 19.34 -4.24
C GLU A 119 -9.83 18.16 -5.22
N ARG A 120 -10.74 17.19 -5.07
CA ARG A 120 -10.84 16.05 -6.00
C ARG A 120 -11.20 16.51 -7.42
N GLN A 121 -12.13 17.43 -7.57
CA GLN A 121 -12.48 18.00 -8.87
C GLN A 121 -11.30 18.73 -9.50
N GLN A 122 -10.55 19.50 -8.73
CA GLN A 122 -9.35 20.19 -9.21
C GLN A 122 -8.30 19.23 -9.73
N VAL A 123 -8.04 18.15 -9.01
CA VAL A 123 -7.10 17.09 -9.45
C VAL A 123 -7.57 16.45 -10.76
N GLN A 124 -8.87 16.19 -10.92
CA GLN A 124 -9.43 15.66 -12.17
C GLN A 124 -9.27 16.62 -13.33
N ILE A 125 -9.55 17.90 -13.12
CA ILE A 125 -9.41 18.94 -14.14
C ILE A 125 -7.96 19.07 -14.59
N GLU A 126 -7.01 19.07 -13.67
CA GLU A 126 -5.58 19.10 -13.97
C GLU A 126 -5.13 17.87 -14.77
N ALA A 127 -5.61 16.68 -14.38
CA ALA A 127 -5.30 15.44 -15.10
C ALA A 127 -5.86 15.46 -16.53
N GLN A 128 -7.09 15.93 -16.71
CA GLN A 128 -7.70 16.10 -18.03
C GLN A 128 -6.95 17.14 -18.87
N GLY A 129 -6.53 18.25 -18.28
CA GLY A 129 -5.73 19.27 -18.94
C GLY A 129 -4.40 18.75 -19.45
N ARG A 130 -3.70 17.92 -18.66
CA ARG A 130 -2.46 17.27 -19.08
C ARG A 130 -2.68 16.29 -20.23
N LEU A 131 -3.77 15.54 -20.18
CA LEU A 131 -4.13 14.60 -21.25
C LEU A 131 -4.41 15.31 -22.55
N ILE A 132 -5.17 16.40 -22.52
CA ILE A 132 -5.45 17.25 -23.69
C ILE A 132 -4.17 17.82 -24.29
N LYS A 133 -3.27 18.34 -23.46
CA LYS A 133 -1.97 18.83 -23.92
C LYS A 133 -1.13 17.74 -24.58
N ALA A 134 -1.14 16.54 -24.02
CA ALA A 134 -0.42 15.40 -24.60
C ALA A 134 -1.00 14.99 -25.96
N LEU A 135 -2.32 15.06 -26.15
CA LEU A 135 -2.99 14.75 -27.41
C LEU A 135 -2.80 15.82 -28.50
N MET A 136 -2.52 17.06 -28.10
CA MET A 136 -2.31 18.19 -29.02
C MET A 136 -0.87 18.31 -29.54
N LYS A 137 0.05 17.52 -29.01
CA LYS A 137 1.45 17.51 -29.48
C LYS A 137 1.69 16.57 -30.69
#